data_4b9db60b96f7f217527dccfa11e19a2a
#
_entry.id   4b9db60b96f7f217527dccfa11e19a2a
#
_cell.length_a   1.000
_cell.length_b   1.000
_cell.length_c   1.000
_cell.angle_alpha   90.00
_cell.angle_beta   90.00
_cell.angle_gamma   90.00
#
_symmetry.space_group_name_H-M   'P 1'
#
loop_
_entity.id
_entity.type
_entity.pdbx_description
1 polymer ?
#
loop_
_entity_poly.entity_id
_entity_poly.type
_entity_poly.pdbx_seq_one_letter_code
_entity_poly.pdbx_strand_id
1 'polypeptide(L)'
;MENKVTHEGRAFINFRNYSFQDPWSHGFRWVDVKRLTFPAESVGDRELLAALIGHEQFRDDYAGGGVLPERTRHGPYWLRMVTPDVYEPVSGEKSAHILRQWANQFGRVPAELEADLQQEVFDRLSAADHIYYLSGLGDDAFHDWGGVHDCFHEFVLIDRSAGQISVLVAADD
;
A
#
# COMPACT_ATOMS: atom_id res chain seq x y z
N MET A 1 8.56 -23.99 11.30
CA MET A 1 7.83 -23.81 10.03
C MET A 1 7.95 -22.37 9.57
N GLU A 2 8.43 -22.19 8.38
CA GLU A 2 8.45 -20.84 7.79
C GLU A 2 7.05 -20.42 7.42
N ASN A 3 6.58 -19.31 7.99
CA ASN A 3 5.34 -18.69 7.60
C ASN A 3 5.55 -17.96 6.28
N LYS A 4 5.26 -18.63 5.18
CA LYS A 4 5.46 -18.05 3.87
C LYS A 4 4.20 -17.36 3.39
N VAL A 5 4.36 -16.13 2.95
CA VAL A 5 3.36 -15.45 2.13
C VAL A 5 3.71 -15.67 0.67
N THR A 6 2.69 -15.85 -0.16
CA THR A 6 2.84 -16.14 -1.59
C THR A 6 2.18 -15.03 -2.39
N HIS A 7 2.93 -14.42 -3.31
CA HIS A 7 2.38 -13.38 -4.17
C HIS A 7 1.33 -13.95 -5.13
N GLU A 8 0.16 -13.34 -5.18
CA GLU A 8 -0.95 -13.78 -6.03
C GLU A 8 -1.24 -12.84 -7.18
N GLY A 9 -1.15 -11.54 -6.96
CA GLY A 9 -1.48 -10.57 -7.99
C GLY A 9 -1.27 -9.14 -7.55
N ARG A 10 -1.48 -8.24 -8.51
CA ARG A 10 -1.30 -6.80 -8.33
C ARG A 10 -2.40 -6.06 -9.08
N ALA A 11 -2.92 -5.00 -8.46
CA ALA A 11 -3.77 -4.02 -9.12
C ALA A 11 -3.07 -2.67 -9.10
N PHE A 12 -3.02 -1.98 -10.23
CA PHE A 12 -2.40 -0.66 -10.34
C PHE A 12 -3.39 0.31 -10.97
N ILE A 13 -3.66 1.42 -10.27
CA ILE A 13 -4.57 2.47 -10.71
C ILE A 13 -3.76 3.76 -10.85
N ASN A 14 -3.64 4.25 -12.09
CA ASN A 14 -2.97 5.52 -12.36
C ASN A 14 -4.03 6.57 -12.68
N PHE A 15 -4.12 7.61 -11.87
CA PHE A 15 -5.13 8.66 -12.03
C PHE A 15 -5.05 9.35 -13.39
N ARG A 16 -3.87 9.40 -13.99
CA ARG A 16 -3.66 9.96 -15.34
C ARG A 16 -4.43 9.24 -16.44
N ASN A 17 -4.85 7.99 -16.21
CA ASN A 17 -5.58 7.19 -17.19
C ASN A 17 -7.08 7.49 -17.20
N TYR A 18 -7.55 8.43 -16.38
CA TYR A 18 -8.96 8.78 -16.22
C TYR A 18 -9.21 10.21 -16.69
N SER A 19 -10.42 10.46 -17.17
CA SER A 19 -10.83 11.79 -17.69
C SER A 19 -11.35 12.65 -16.56
N PHE A 20 -10.50 13.51 -16.02
CA PHE A 20 -10.89 14.50 -15.02
C PHE A 20 -11.55 15.70 -15.70
N GLN A 21 -12.46 16.36 -14.98
CA GLN A 21 -13.12 17.58 -15.45
C GLN A 21 -12.08 18.69 -15.72
N ASP A 22 -11.12 18.85 -14.80
CA ASP A 22 -9.90 19.63 -15.02
C ASP A 22 -8.78 18.63 -15.35
N PRO A 23 -8.17 18.67 -16.55
CA PRO A 23 -7.17 17.68 -16.96
C PRO A 23 -5.96 17.57 -16.02
N TRP A 24 -5.65 18.59 -15.27
CA TRP A 24 -4.50 18.59 -14.35
C TRP A 24 -4.83 18.07 -12.95
N SER A 25 -6.09 17.79 -12.65
CA SER A 25 -6.53 17.36 -11.33
C SER A 25 -6.12 15.93 -10.95
N HIS A 26 -5.54 15.16 -11.88
CA HIS A 26 -4.99 13.84 -11.55
C HIS A 26 -3.78 13.92 -10.60
N GLY A 27 -3.00 15.04 -10.62
CA GLY A 27 -1.91 15.31 -9.67
C GLY A 27 -0.79 14.27 -9.66
N PHE A 28 -0.62 13.46 -10.73
CA PHE A 28 0.34 12.34 -10.80
C PHE A 28 0.15 11.30 -9.69
N ARG A 29 -1.09 11.12 -9.25
CA ARG A 29 -1.45 10.17 -8.19
C ARG A 29 -1.65 8.77 -8.74
N TRP A 30 -1.34 7.79 -7.92
CA TRP A 30 -1.53 6.38 -8.27
C TRP A 30 -1.77 5.53 -7.02
N VAL A 31 -2.37 4.37 -7.21
CA VAL A 31 -2.57 3.36 -6.17
C VAL A 31 -2.03 2.03 -6.68
N ASP A 32 -1.29 1.34 -5.82
CA ASP A 32 -0.81 -0.02 -6.05
C ASP A 32 -1.30 -0.92 -4.94
N VAL A 33 -1.87 -2.08 -5.30
CA VAL A 33 -2.31 -3.10 -4.34
C VAL A 33 -1.64 -4.41 -4.71
N LYS A 34 -0.73 -4.88 -3.88
CA LYS A 34 -0.13 -6.21 -4.03
C LYS A 34 -0.86 -7.18 -3.11
N ARG A 35 -1.31 -8.29 -3.67
CA ARG A 35 -2.07 -9.31 -2.94
C ARG A 35 -1.21 -10.54 -2.75
N LEU A 36 -1.12 -10.99 -1.50
CA LEU A 36 -0.40 -12.20 -1.13
C LEU A 36 -1.33 -13.09 -0.30
N THR A 37 -1.07 -14.38 -0.33
CA THR A 37 -1.82 -15.34 0.47
C THR A 37 -0.94 -15.90 1.58
N PHE A 38 -1.57 -16.37 2.64
CA PHE A 38 -0.89 -17.06 3.73
C PHE A 38 -1.66 -18.31 4.13
N PRO A 39 -1.00 -19.32 4.74
CA PRO A 39 -1.66 -20.55 5.14
C PRO A 39 -2.76 -20.33 6.19
N ALA A 40 -3.79 -21.20 6.16
CA ALA A 40 -4.91 -21.12 7.11
C ALA A 40 -4.47 -21.25 8.56
N GLU A 41 -3.38 -21.93 8.83
CA GLU A 41 -2.79 -22.16 10.17
C GLU A 41 -1.83 -21.03 10.52
N SER A 42 -2.20 -19.82 10.19
CA SER A 42 -1.31 -18.69 10.33
C SER A 42 -1.15 -18.25 11.77
N VAL A 43 -0.02 -17.65 12.00
CA VAL A 43 0.41 -17.00 13.23
C VAL A 43 -0.24 -15.63 13.40
N GLY A 44 0.19 -14.89 14.40
CA GLY A 44 -0.30 -13.54 14.66
C GLY A 44 0.09 -12.53 13.61
N ASP A 45 -0.49 -11.34 13.73
CA ASP A 45 -0.29 -10.24 12.76
C ASP A 45 1.17 -9.82 12.65
N ARG A 46 1.89 -9.80 13.77
CA ARG A 46 3.31 -9.40 13.77
C ARG A 46 4.16 -10.32 12.89
N GLU A 47 3.93 -11.62 12.97
CA GLU A 47 4.65 -12.60 12.16
C GLU A 47 4.25 -12.50 10.68
N LEU A 48 2.97 -12.19 10.40
CA LEU A 48 2.53 -11.94 9.03
C LEU A 48 3.17 -10.69 8.45
N LEU A 49 3.26 -9.61 9.24
CA LEU A 49 3.97 -8.40 8.83
C LEU A 49 5.45 -8.69 8.56
N ALA A 50 6.11 -9.46 9.42
CA ALA A 50 7.50 -9.83 9.22
C ALA A 50 7.70 -10.66 7.95
N ALA A 51 6.80 -11.61 7.68
CA ALA A 51 6.85 -12.43 6.47
C ALA A 51 6.64 -11.58 5.20
N LEU A 52 5.74 -10.62 5.26
CA LEU A 52 5.50 -9.68 4.17
C LEU A 52 6.75 -8.83 3.89
N ILE A 53 7.32 -8.22 4.93
CA ILE A 53 8.51 -7.37 4.81
C ILE A 53 9.69 -8.17 4.24
N GLY A 54 9.79 -9.45 4.56
CA GLY A 54 10.82 -10.34 4.03
C GLY A 54 10.58 -10.84 2.62
N HIS A 55 9.41 -10.62 2.04
CA HIS A 55 9.07 -11.08 0.70
C HIS A 55 9.68 -10.15 -0.37
N GLU A 56 10.10 -10.72 -1.52
CA GLU A 56 10.75 -9.93 -2.58
C GLU A 56 9.83 -8.83 -3.14
N GLN A 57 8.52 -9.05 -3.18
CA GLN A 57 7.56 -8.07 -3.66
C GLN A 57 7.50 -6.80 -2.80
N PHE A 58 7.97 -6.88 -1.57
CA PHE A 58 8.09 -5.72 -0.68
C PHE A 58 9.27 -4.81 -1.06
N ARG A 59 10.20 -5.32 -1.86
CA ARG A 59 11.41 -4.61 -2.31
C ARG A 59 11.14 -3.79 -3.57
N ASP A 60 10.23 -2.84 -3.45
CA ASP A 60 9.80 -1.95 -4.53
C ASP A 60 9.95 -0.51 -4.03
N ASP A 61 10.72 0.30 -4.73
CA ASP A 61 10.88 1.71 -4.37
C ASP A 61 9.76 2.59 -4.93
N TYR A 62 8.88 2.01 -5.76
CA TYR A 62 7.77 2.71 -6.41
C TYR A 62 8.19 3.94 -7.22
N ALA A 63 9.44 3.97 -7.68
CA ALA A 63 10.00 5.06 -8.46
C ALA A 63 10.34 4.67 -9.91
N GLY A 64 9.68 3.63 -10.42
CA GLY A 64 9.80 3.19 -11.81
C GLY A 64 10.72 2.00 -12.04
N GLY A 65 11.53 1.60 -11.06
CA GLY A 65 12.43 0.45 -11.17
C GLY A 65 11.77 -0.90 -10.92
N GLY A 66 10.58 -0.92 -10.36
CA GLY A 66 9.86 -2.13 -10.02
C GLY A 66 10.49 -2.94 -8.88
N VAL A 67 10.06 -4.18 -8.78
CA VAL A 67 10.55 -5.12 -7.77
C VAL A 67 11.85 -5.77 -8.22
N LEU A 68 12.88 -5.71 -7.38
CA LEU A 68 14.16 -6.39 -7.58
C LEU A 68 14.54 -7.13 -6.29
N PRO A 69 14.91 -8.43 -6.38
CA PRO A 69 15.24 -9.22 -5.17
C PRO A 69 16.39 -8.66 -4.34
N GLU A 70 17.37 -8.01 -4.99
CA GLU A 70 18.52 -7.40 -4.32
C GLU A 70 18.28 -5.97 -3.83
N ARG A 71 17.09 -5.41 -4.05
CA ARG A 71 16.80 -4.03 -3.69
C ARG A 71 16.77 -3.85 -2.16
N THR A 72 17.33 -2.73 -1.71
CA THR A 72 17.41 -2.36 -0.28
C THR A 72 16.45 -1.24 0.10
N ARG A 73 15.46 -0.97 -0.77
CA ARG A 73 14.51 0.14 -0.61
C ARG A 73 13.08 -0.38 -0.64
N HIS A 74 12.24 0.28 0.14
CA HIS A 74 10.78 0.09 0.12
C HIS A 74 10.14 1.46 0.10
N GLY A 75 9.46 1.82 -1.00
CA GLY A 75 8.93 3.16 -1.18
C GLY A 75 10.01 4.21 -0.97
N PRO A 76 9.73 5.29 -0.22
CA PRO A 76 10.71 6.33 0.07
C PRO A 76 11.75 5.93 1.13
N TYR A 77 11.63 4.73 1.71
CA TYR A 77 12.39 4.35 2.89
C TYR A 77 13.45 3.30 2.58
N TRP A 78 14.52 3.29 3.40
CA TRP A 78 15.45 2.17 3.45
C TRP A 78 14.72 0.95 4.01
N LEU A 79 14.83 -0.19 3.32
CA LEU A 79 14.14 -1.42 3.72
C LEU A 79 14.50 -1.85 5.15
N ARG A 80 15.76 -1.68 5.56
CA ARG A 80 16.23 -2.03 6.91
C ARG A 80 15.50 -1.26 8.02
N MET A 81 14.92 -0.11 7.70
CA MET A 81 14.19 0.73 8.66
C MET A 81 12.73 0.31 8.78
N VAL A 82 12.22 -0.49 7.84
CA VAL A 82 10.83 -0.92 7.84
C VAL A 82 10.72 -2.26 8.57
N THR A 83 10.13 -2.22 9.75
CA THR A 83 9.92 -3.38 10.62
C THR A 83 8.47 -3.44 11.06
N PRO A 84 7.99 -4.56 11.63
CA PRO A 84 6.62 -4.60 12.16
C PRO A 84 6.29 -3.49 13.16
N ASP A 85 7.28 -2.98 13.89
CA ASP A 85 7.08 -1.97 14.93
C ASP A 85 6.68 -0.59 14.37
N VAL A 86 6.95 -0.31 13.10
CA VAL A 86 6.63 1.00 12.49
C VAL A 86 5.22 1.03 11.88
N TYR A 87 4.49 -0.06 11.99
CA TYR A 87 3.10 -0.16 11.56
C TYR A 87 2.16 0.02 12.75
N GLU A 88 1.21 0.95 12.63
CA GLU A 88 0.21 1.21 13.67
C GLU A 88 -1.14 0.62 13.28
N PRO A 89 -1.85 -0.05 14.22
CA PRO A 89 -3.22 -0.47 13.96
C PRO A 89 -4.09 0.74 13.64
N VAL A 90 -4.95 0.62 12.64
CA VAL A 90 -5.84 1.68 12.20
C VAL A 90 -7.19 1.06 11.83
N SER A 91 -8.29 1.78 12.08
CA SER A 91 -9.62 1.32 11.71
C SER A 91 -9.83 1.42 10.19
N GLY A 92 -10.76 0.62 9.67
CA GLY A 92 -11.19 0.74 8.27
C GLY A 92 -11.76 2.10 7.95
N GLU A 93 -12.53 2.68 8.88
CA GLU A 93 -13.11 4.01 8.73
C GLU A 93 -12.04 5.09 8.60
N LYS A 94 -11.05 5.08 9.48
CA LYS A 94 -9.93 6.05 9.44
C LYS A 94 -9.08 5.87 8.19
N SER A 95 -8.81 4.64 7.80
CA SER A 95 -8.07 4.32 6.57
C SER A 95 -8.80 4.86 5.34
N ALA A 96 -10.10 4.64 5.25
CA ALA A 96 -10.92 5.15 4.16
C ALA A 96 -10.92 6.67 4.13
N HIS A 97 -11.00 7.31 5.30
CA HIS A 97 -10.97 8.77 5.41
C HIS A 97 -9.64 9.35 4.89
N ILE A 98 -8.51 8.78 5.31
CA ILE A 98 -7.19 9.20 4.83
C ILE A 98 -7.11 9.10 3.30
N LEU A 99 -7.53 7.97 2.75
CA LEU A 99 -7.47 7.73 1.32
C LEU A 99 -8.44 8.59 0.54
N ARG A 100 -9.64 8.86 1.08
CA ARG A 100 -10.61 9.75 0.46
C ARG A 100 -10.11 11.19 0.41
N GLN A 101 -9.51 11.69 1.49
CA GLN A 101 -8.90 13.02 1.49
C GLN A 101 -7.79 13.13 0.46
N TRP A 102 -6.93 12.12 0.39
CA TRP A 102 -5.85 12.08 -0.58
C TRP A 102 -6.40 12.03 -2.02
N ALA A 103 -7.36 11.15 -2.30
CA ALA A 103 -7.92 10.99 -3.66
C ALA A 103 -8.65 12.24 -4.13
N ASN A 104 -9.34 12.96 -3.25
CA ASN A 104 -10.18 14.10 -3.60
C ASN A 104 -9.51 15.46 -3.32
N GLN A 105 -8.20 15.49 -3.06
CA GLN A 105 -7.51 16.73 -2.67
C GLN A 105 -7.57 17.84 -3.73
N PHE A 106 -7.74 17.49 -5.01
CA PHE A 106 -7.87 18.44 -6.12
C PHE A 106 -9.28 18.45 -6.70
N GLY A 107 -10.26 18.03 -5.92
CA GLY A 107 -11.63 17.91 -6.32
C GLY A 107 -12.09 16.46 -6.50
N ARG A 108 -13.34 16.29 -6.85
CA ARG A 108 -13.96 14.98 -6.97
C ARG A 108 -13.36 14.17 -8.11
N VAL A 109 -13.02 12.91 -7.84
CA VAL A 109 -12.53 12.00 -8.88
C VAL A 109 -13.64 11.64 -9.87
N PRO A 110 -13.28 11.31 -11.14
CA PRO A 110 -14.26 10.84 -12.12
C PRO A 110 -14.98 9.57 -11.68
N ALA A 111 -16.21 9.37 -12.18
CA ALA A 111 -17.04 8.23 -11.79
C ALA A 111 -16.37 6.87 -12.07
N GLU A 112 -15.66 6.74 -13.18
CA GLU A 112 -14.94 5.50 -13.51
C GLU A 112 -13.81 5.22 -12.52
N LEU A 113 -13.06 6.25 -12.14
CA LEU A 113 -12.01 6.13 -11.13
C LEU A 113 -12.61 5.81 -9.77
N GLU A 114 -13.72 6.44 -9.41
CA GLU A 114 -14.46 6.15 -8.17
C GLU A 114 -14.86 4.66 -8.10
N ALA A 115 -15.35 4.11 -9.20
CA ALA A 115 -15.73 2.69 -9.26
C ALA A 115 -14.53 1.75 -9.07
N ASP A 116 -13.39 2.07 -9.70
CA ASP A 116 -12.18 1.27 -9.57
C ASP A 116 -11.58 1.37 -8.18
N LEU A 117 -11.59 2.56 -7.57
CA LEU A 117 -11.16 2.76 -6.19
C LEU A 117 -12.07 2.00 -5.22
N GLN A 118 -13.38 2.01 -5.46
CA GLN A 118 -14.31 1.26 -4.63
C GLN A 118 -13.98 -0.23 -4.65
N GLN A 119 -13.79 -0.80 -5.82
CA GLN A 119 -13.51 -2.22 -5.98
C GLN A 119 -12.14 -2.62 -5.43
N GLU A 120 -11.09 -1.88 -5.76
CA GLU A 120 -9.72 -2.29 -5.47
C GLU A 120 -9.21 -1.79 -4.13
N VAL A 121 -9.81 -0.75 -3.57
CA VAL A 121 -9.35 -0.12 -2.33
C VAL A 121 -10.39 -0.25 -1.22
N PHE A 122 -11.53 0.39 -1.37
CA PHE A 122 -12.49 0.54 -0.26
C PHE A 122 -13.21 -0.75 0.12
N ASP A 123 -13.52 -1.60 -0.86
CA ASP A 123 -14.09 -2.93 -0.57
C ASP A 123 -13.09 -3.82 0.16
N ARG A 124 -11.78 -3.70 -0.18
CA ARG A 124 -10.73 -4.44 0.52
C ARG A 124 -10.54 -3.96 1.94
N LEU A 125 -10.62 -2.66 2.19
CA LEU A 125 -10.57 -2.11 3.53
C LEU A 125 -11.74 -2.63 4.39
N SER A 126 -12.92 -2.70 3.79
CA SER A 126 -14.11 -3.21 4.48
C SER A 126 -14.02 -4.70 4.81
N ALA A 127 -13.35 -5.48 3.97
CA ALA A 127 -13.19 -6.93 4.16
C ALA A 127 -12.08 -7.29 5.15
N ALA A 128 -11.14 -6.39 5.40
CA ALA A 128 -9.99 -6.66 6.25
C ALA A 128 -10.39 -6.77 7.73
N ASP A 129 -9.84 -7.76 8.42
CA ASP A 129 -10.00 -7.92 9.86
C ASP A 129 -9.13 -6.92 10.63
N HIS A 130 -7.89 -6.74 10.15
CA HIS A 130 -6.93 -5.82 10.73
C HIS A 130 -6.25 -5.02 9.64
N ILE A 131 -6.05 -3.74 9.92
CA ILE A 131 -5.36 -2.81 9.01
C ILE A 131 -4.26 -2.13 9.81
N TYR A 132 -3.08 -2.02 9.18
CA TYR A 132 -1.92 -1.34 9.75
C TYR A 132 -1.47 -0.24 8.82
N TYR A 133 -1.16 0.91 9.39
CA TYR A 133 -0.69 2.09 8.67
C TYR A 133 0.80 2.31 8.95
N LEU A 134 1.59 2.49 7.90
CA LEU A 134 3.03 2.77 8.01
C LEU A 134 3.22 4.21 8.47
N SER A 135 3.56 4.42 9.74
CA SER A 135 3.59 5.75 10.35
C SER A 135 4.79 5.99 11.26
N GLY A 136 5.50 4.97 11.67
CA GLY A 136 6.53 5.07 12.71
C GLY A 136 7.93 5.48 12.22
N LEU A 137 8.07 6.02 10.99
CA LEU A 137 9.37 6.33 10.40
C LEU A 137 9.67 7.83 10.44
N GLY A 138 10.92 8.16 10.76
CA GLY A 138 11.43 9.53 10.75
C GLY A 138 12.27 9.84 9.50
N ASP A 139 12.86 11.03 9.46
CA ASP A 139 13.62 11.54 8.32
C ASP A 139 14.85 10.69 7.99
N ASP A 140 15.46 10.06 8.98
CA ASP A 140 16.62 9.18 8.83
C ASP A 140 16.30 7.88 8.06
N ALA A 141 15.03 7.55 7.91
CA ALA A 141 14.59 6.38 7.17
C ALA A 141 14.55 6.60 5.64
N PHE A 142 14.55 7.85 5.18
CA PHE A 142 14.50 8.16 3.74
C PHE A 142 15.81 7.82 3.04
N HIS A 143 15.71 7.14 1.90
CA HIS A 143 16.85 6.95 0.99
C HIS A 143 17.00 8.15 0.05
N ASP A 144 18.04 8.12 -0.80
CA ASP A 144 18.41 9.24 -1.69
C ASP A 144 17.28 9.65 -2.65
N TRP A 145 16.38 8.74 -3.00
CA TRP A 145 15.27 9.00 -3.91
C TRP A 145 13.93 9.15 -3.20
N GLY A 146 13.92 9.16 -1.86
CA GLY A 146 12.69 9.24 -1.08
C GLY A 146 11.84 10.47 -1.34
N GLY A 147 12.46 11.57 -1.76
CA GLY A 147 11.78 12.82 -2.08
C GLY A 147 10.99 12.81 -3.40
N VAL A 148 11.05 11.73 -4.18
CA VAL A 148 10.25 11.58 -5.41
C VAL A 148 8.77 11.49 -5.10
N HIS A 149 8.42 10.96 -3.93
CA HIS A 149 7.03 10.81 -3.48
C HIS A 149 6.64 11.98 -2.58
N ASP A 150 5.74 12.84 -3.04
CA ASP A 150 5.24 13.97 -2.26
C ASP A 150 4.36 13.51 -1.11
N CYS A 151 3.49 12.56 -1.38
CA CYS A 151 2.64 11.90 -0.39
C CYS A 151 2.77 10.39 -0.57
N PHE A 152 3.06 9.68 0.50
CA PHE A 152 3.18 8.23 0.46
C PHE A 152 2.37 7.65 1.61
N HIS A 153 1.25 7.00 1.26
CA HIS A 153 0.40 6.30 2.22
C HIS A 153 0.49 4.80 1.97
N GLU A 154 0.85 4.06 3.00
CA GLU A 154 0.89 2.60 2.90
C GLU A 154 0.05 1.98 4.00
N PHE A 155 -0.79 1.03 3.59
CA PHE A 155 -1.62 0.23 4.48
C PHE A 155 -1.34 -1.25 4.22
N VAL A 156 -1.28 -2.03 5.29
CA VAL A 156 -1.26 -3.49 5.20
C VAL A 156 -2.62 -3.98 5.69
N LEU A 157 -3.30 -4.75 4.84
CA LEU A 157 -4.63 -5.28 5.10
C LEU A 157 -4.55 -6.79 5.31
N ILE A 158 -5.06 -7.28 6.44
CA ILE A 158 -5.09 -8.71 6.74
C ILE A 158 -6.55 -9.16 6.75
N ASP A 159 -6.87 -10.07 5.84
CA ASP A 159 -8.18 -10.71 5.74
C ASP A 159 -8.00 -12.20 6.03
N ARG A 160 -8.29 -12.61 7.26
CA ARG A 160 -8.05 -13.98 7.70
C ARG A 160 -9.06 -14.96 7.12
N SER A 161 -10.29 -14.53 6.85
CA SER A 161 -11.30 -15.40 6.24
C SER A 161 -10.93 -15.78 4.82
N ALA A 162 -10.30 -14.88 4.08
CA ALA A 162 -9.80 -15.11 2.71
C ALA A 162 -8.36 -15.65 2.68
N GLY A 163 -7.64 -15.62 3.81
CA GLY A 163 -6.23 -15.98 3.85
C GLY A 163 -5.35 -15.05 3.05
N GLN A 164 -5.69 -13.75 3.03
CA GLN A 164 -4.99 -12.73 2.24
C GLN A 164 -4.37 -11.65 3.10
N ILE A 165 -3.17 -11.23 2.69
CA ILE A 165 -2.51 -10.02 3.18
C ILE A 165 -2.19 -9.16 1.96
N SER A 166 -2.53 -7.88 2.04
CA SER A 166 -2.33 -6.94 0.93
C SER A 166 -1.51 -5.74 1.37
N VAL A 167 -0.63 -5.28 0.49
CA VAL A 167 0.07 -4.00 0.64
C VAL A 167 -0.58 -3.00 -0.30
N LEU A 168 -1.21 -1.99 0.28
CA LEU A 168 -1.88 -0.93 -0.45
C LEU A 168 -1.06 0.35 -0.31
N VAL A 169 -0.57 0.86 -1.43
CA VAL A 169 0.21 2.11 -1.47
C VAL A 169 -0.53 3.12 -2.32
N ALA A 170 -0.72 4.32 -1.78
CA ALA A 170 -1.31 5.46 -2.48
C ALA A 170 -0.34 6.62 -2.38
N ALA A 171 0.11 7.13 -3.50
CA ALA A 171 1.16 8.14 -3.52
C ALA A 171 1.04 9.10 -4.70
N ASP A 172 1.73 10.22 -4.56
CA ASP A 172 1.97 11.21 -5.61
C ASP A 172 3.43 11.15 -6.03
N ASP A 173 3.70 11.31 -7.30
CA ASP A 173 5.07 11.45 -7.82
C ASP A 173 5.47 12.94 -7.94
#